data_d0f0b30e21d61e10d5cd867e3c434ff8
#
_entry.id   d0f0b30e21d61e10d5cd867e3c434ff8
#
_cell.length_a   1.000
_cell.length_b   1.000
_cell.length_c   1.000
_cell.angle_alpha   90.00
_cell.angle_beta   90.00
_cell.angle_gamma   90.00
#
_symmetry.space_group_name_H-M   'P 1'
#
loop_
_entity.id
_entity.type
_entity.pdbx_description
1 polymer ?
#
loop_
_entity_poly.entity_id
_entity_poly.type
_entity_poly.pdbx_seq_one_letter_code
_entity_poly.pdbx_strand_id
1 'polypeptide(L)'
;LRMSTCPPIARDRLVGLAGVTKSLVENMEDAENPRVSPRMARDKLSNELLKIAQTIKKMTDPDIFVWLPEKREPNEQEVQRSATVVADRLCGAIADPIIRNAQEKRQLKAITNFLRDKGYREAKAGTKYNEMETGTFSFHTNVPVLIAEGTDEKINIPVDVVILPLNAKSGDLPVLIEAKSAGDFTN
;
A
#
# COMPACT_ATOMS: atom_id res chain seq x y z
N LEU A 1 6.39 -11.01 13.57
CA LEU A 1 6.41 -12.23 12.73
C LEU A 1 6.60 -11.91 11.24
N ARG A 2 5.84 -10.99 10.61
CA ARG A 2 5.99 -10.68 9.17
C ARG A 2 7.39 -10.18 8.77
N MET A 3 8.06 -9.51 9.67
CA MET A 3 9.44 -9.02 9.46
C MET A 3 10.51 -10.10 9.58
N SER A 4 10.15 -11.30 10.05
CA SER A 4 11.06 -12.46 10.13
C SER A 4 11.13 -13.27 8.82
N THR A 5 10.33 -12.91 7.82
CA THR A 5 10.33 -13.60 6.52
C THR A 5 11.32 -13.00 5.52
N CYS A 6 11.69 -13.75 4.50
CA CYS A 6 12.54 -13.32 3.41
C CYS A 6 11.81 -13.52 2.06
N PRO A 7 11.43 -12.43 1.35
CA PRO A 7 11.43 -11.05 1.82
C PRO A 7 10.37 -10.79 2.91
N PRO A 8 10.46 -9.67 3.66
CA PRO A 8 9.40 -9.27 4.58
C PRO A 8 8.06 -9.16 3.87
N ILE A 9 7.00 -9.78 4.40
CA ILE A 9 5.70 -9.81 3.73
C ILE A 9 4.73 -8.75 4.24
N ALA A 10 4.00 -8.15 3.31
CA ALA A 10 2.90 -7.24 3.64
C ALA A 10 1.75 -8.00 4.34
N ARG A 11 0.95 -7.30 5.15
CA ARG A 11 -0.19 -7.88 5.86
C ARG A 11 -1.17 -8.59 4.93
N ASP A 12 -1.60 -7.90 3.87
CA ASP A 12 -2.59 -8.45 2.93
C ASP A 12 -2.05 -9.68 2.19
N ARG A 13 -0.74 -9.73 1.94
CA ARG A 13 -0.10 -10.91 1.36
C ARG A 13 -0.08 -12.09 2.34
N LEU A 14 0.19 -11.85 3.64
CA LEU A 14 0.08 -12.90 4.66
C LEU A 14 -1.35 -13.43 4.76
N VAL A 15 -2.34 -12.54 4.77
CA VAL A 15 -3.77 -12.88 4.77
C VAL A 15 -4.10 -13.80 3.60
N GLY A 16 -3.70 -13.43 2.38
CA GLY A 16 -3.94 -14.24 1.18
C GLY A 16 -3.23 -15.59 1.20
N LEU A 17 -1.94 -15.62 1.58
CA LEU A 17 -1.16 -16.87 1.61
C LEU A 17 -1.61 -17.85 2.71
N ALA A 18 -2.00 -17.35 3.87
CA ALA A 18 -2.48 -18.17 4.97
C ALA A 18 -3.97 -18.52 4.83
N GLY A 19 -4.71 -17.83 3.97
CA GLY A 19 -6.16 -18.04 3.82
C GLY A 19 -6.93 -17.70 5.09
N VAL A 20 -6.54 -16.64 5.79
CA VAL A 20 -7.17 -16.17 7.03
C VAL A 20 -7.87 -14.82 6.82
N THR A 21 -8.68 -14.39 7.80
CA THR A 21 -9.34 -13.08 7.71
C THR A 21 -8.37 -11.93 8.00
N LYS A 22 -8.55 -10.81 7.31
CA LYS A 22 -7.76 -9.60 7.53
C LYS A 22 -7.87 -9.08 8.97
N SER A 23 -9.09 -9.08 9.51
CA SER A 23 -9.37 -8.63 10.87
C SER A 23 -8.65 -9.46 11.95
N LEU A 24 -8.40 -10.74 11.71
CA LEU A 24 -7.62 -11.56 12.64
C LEU A 24 -6.18 -11.05 12.72
N VAL A 25 -5.54 -10.82 11.58
CA VAL A 25 -4.16 -10.35 11.53
C VAL A 25 -4.04 -8.92 12.06
N GLU A 26 -4.99 -8.03 11.73
CA GLU A 26 -5.04 -6.66 12.23
C GLU A 26 -5.15 -6.60 13.75
N ASN A 27 -6.03 -7.41 14.33
CA ASN A 27 -6.18 -7.48 15.79
C ASN A 27 -4.92 -8.03 16.49
N MET A 28 -4.20 -8.97 15.86
CA MET A 28 -2.94 -9.49 16.43
C MET A 28 -1.80 -8.47 16.34
N GLU A 29 -1.83 -7.57 15.37
CA GLU A 29 -0.81 -6.54 15.15
C GLU A 29 -1.16 -5.18 15.79
N ASP A 30 -2.29 -5.08 16.48
CA ASP A 30 -2.66 -3.87 17.21
C ASP A 30 -1.62 -3.64 18.31
N ALA A 31 -0.89 -2.52 18.23
CA ALA A 31 0.20 -2.21 19.14
C ALA A 31 -0.30 -1.82 20.54
N GLU A 32 -1.48 -1.22 20.62
CA GLU A 32 -2.05 -0.74 21.89
C GLU A 32 -2.82 -1.85 22.63
N ASN A 33 -3.46 -2.72 21.89
CA ASN A 33 -4.30 -3.77 22.46
C ASN A 33 -4.30 -5.03 21.59
N PRO A 34 -3.17 -5.75 21.52
CA PRO A 34 -3.06 -6.96 20.70
C PRO A 34 -4.03 -8.01 21.23
N ARG A 35 -4.92 -8.45 20.37
CA ARG A 35 -5.95 -9.44 20.72
C ARG A 35 -6.19 -10.43 19.61
N VAL A 36 -6.55 -11.60 19.99
CA VAL A 36 -7.12 -12.59 19.10
C VAL A 36 -8.64 -12.44 19.17
N SER A 37 -9.31 -12.50 18.02
CA SER A 37 -10.74 -12.22 17.94
C SER A 37 -11.55 -13.01 19.00
N PRO A 38 -12.22 -12.35 19.95
CA PRO A 38 -12.97 -13.03 21.02
C PRO A 38 -14.24 -13.73 20.52
N ARG A 39 -14.61 -13.51 19.24
CA ARG A 39 -15.82 -14.07 18.61
C ARG A 39 -15.57 -15.35 17.82
N MET A 40 -14.35 -15.87 17.83
CA MET A 40 -14.00 -17.08 17.11
C MET A 40 -13.99 -18.28 18.04
N ALA A 41 -14.62 -19.39 17.66
CA ALA A 41 -14.54 -20.64 18.42
C ALA A 41 -13.09 -21.10 18.57
N ARG A 42 -12.74 -21.71 19.70
CA ARG A 42 -11.36 -22.05 20.06
C ARG A 42 -10.66 -22.91 19.02
N ASP A 43 -11.36 -23.94 18.50
CA ASP A 43 -10.81 -24.84 17.49
C ASP A 43 -10.56 -24.15 16.17
N LYS A 44 -11.49 -23.28 15.74
CA LYS A 44 -11.31 -22.46 14.54
C LYS A 44 -10.13 -21.52 14.70
N LEU A 45 -9.99 -20.87 15.85
CA LEU A 45 -8.87 -19.99 16.16
C LEU A 45 -7.55 -20.72 16.07
N SER A 46 -7.44 -21.90 16.70
CA SER A 46 -6.23 -22.72 16.67
C SER A 46 -5.84 -23.08 15.25
N ASN A 47 -6.81 -23.45 14.40
CA ASN A 47 -6.57 -23.74 13.00
C ASN A 47 -6.09 -22.52 12.20
N GLU A 48 -6.68 -21.35 12.42
CA GLU A 48 -6.26 -20.10 11.74
C GLU A 48 -4.85 -19.69 12.18
N LEU A 49 -4.53 -19.78 13.47
CA LEU A 49 -3.18 -19.51 13.98
C LEU A 49 -2.15 -20.50 13.44
N LEU A 50 -2.50 -21.75 13.29
CA LEU A 50 -1.64 -22.78 12.68
C LEU A 50 -1.33 -22.46 11.23
N LYS A 51 -2.31 -22.03 10.44
CA LYS A 51 -2.10 -21.60 9.05
C LYS A 51 -1.11 -20.42 8.96
N ILE A 52 -1.29 -19.41 9.82
CA ILE A 52 -0.36 -18.26 9.91
C ILE A 52 1.05 -18.77 10.28
N ALA A 53 1.17 -19.59 11.31
CA ALA A 53 2.45 -20.12 11.76
C ALA A 53 3.16 -20.95 10.68
N GLN A 54 2.43 -21.82 9.97
CA GLN A 54 2.98 -22.60 8.87
C GLN A 54 3.44 -21.73 7.70
N THR A 55 2.68 -20.68 7.35
CA THR A 55 3.04 -19.73 6.31
C THR A 55 4.31 -18.97 6.69
N ILE A 56 4.38 -18.43 7.90
CA ILE A 56 5.58 -17.75 8.40
C ILE A 56 6.79 -18.69 8.42
N LYS A 57 6.60 -19.91 8.94
CA LYS A 57 7.68 -20.91 9.01
C LYS A 57 8.29 -21.23 7.63
N LYS A 58 7.46 -21.36 6.60
CA LYS A 58 7.92 -21.62 5.22
C LYS A 58 8.73 -20.45 4.63
N MET A 59 8.48 -19.23 5.10
CA MET A 59 9.09 -18.00 4.59
C MET A 59 10.10 -17.39 5.55
N THR A 60 10.33 -18.02 6.72
CA THR A 60 11.32 -17.52 7.68
C THR A 60 12.69 -17.47 7.03
N ASP A 61 13.40 -16.37 7.29
CA ASP A 61 14.74 -16.10 6.77
C ASP A 61 15.75 -17.03 7.49
N PRO A 62 16.33 -18.02 6.81
CA PRO A 62 17.23 -18.98 7.44
C PRO A 62 18.56 -18.34 7.86
N ASP A 63 18.97 -17.24 7.23
CA ASP A 63 20.25 -16.57 7.54
C ASP A 63 20.14 -15.72 8.82
N ILE A 64 18.93 -15.31 9.17
CA ILE A 64 18.67 -14.56 10.39
C ILE A 64 18.36 -15.52 11.56
N PHE A 65 17.58 -16.57 11.29
CA PHE A 65 17.09 -17.52 12.29
C PHE A 65 17.75 -18.90 12.13
N VAL A 66 19.08 -18.91 12.12
CA VAL A 66 19.93 -20.09 11.84
C VAL A 66 19.65 -21.29 12.75
N TRP A 67 19.17 -21.07 13.97
CA TRP A 67 18.84 -22.14 14.92
C TRP A 67 17.56 -22.89 14.59
N LEU A 68 16.64 -22.30 13.80
CA LEU A 68 15.35 -22.93 13.48
C LEU A 68 15.50 -24.20 12.61
N PRO A 69 16.28 -24.18 11.51
CA PRO A 69 16.58 -25.40 10.76
C PRO A 69 17.32 -26.45 11.58
N GLU A 70 18.22 -26.00 12.45
CA GLU A 70 19.04 -26.87 13.31
C GLU A 70 18.26 -27.42 14.51
N LYS A 71 17.04 -26.96 14.75
CA LYS A 71 16.16 -27.38 15.86
C LYS A 71 16.82 -27.26 17.24
N ARG A 72 17.59 -26.22 17.45
CA ARG A 72 18.23 -25.89 18.72
C ARG A 72 17.75 -24.55 19.27
N GLU A 73 18.11 -24.27 20.52
CA GLU A 73 17.91 -22.94 21.09
C GLU A 73 18.94 -21.94 20.52
N PRO A 74 18.55 -20.67 20.34
CA PRO A 74 19.48 -19.62 19.92
C PRO A 74 20.42 -19.25 21.08
N ASN A 75 21.64 -18.86 20.74
CA ASN A 75 22.50 -18.19 21.69
C ASN A 75 22.18 -16.68 21.77
N GLU A 76 22.74 -16.00 22.77
CA GLU A 76 22.45 -14.58 23.02
C GLU A 76 22.79 -13.68 21.82
N GLN A 77 23.90 -13.92 21.14
CA GLN A 77 24.30 -13.14 19.97
C GLN A 77 23.33 -13.34 18.78
N GLU A 78 22.85 -14.55 18.58
CA GLU A 78 21.86 -14.86 17.53
C GLU A 78 20.53 -14.16 17.82
N VAL A 79 20.08 -14.18 19.08
CA VAL A 79 18.88 -13.44 19.50
C VAL A 79 19.06 -11.94 19.24
N GLN A 80 20.17 -11.37 19.67
CA GLN A 80 20.43 -9.94 19.49
C GLN A 80 20.50 -9.56 18.00
N ARG A 81 21.20 -10.35 17.18
CA ARG A 81 21.28 -10.11 15.72
C ARG A 81 19.90 -10.16 15.07
N SER A 82 19.16 -11.21 15.33
CA SER A 82 17.82 -11.36 14.74
C SER A 82 16.87 -10.26 15.19
N ALA A 83 16.90 -9.87 16.46
CA ALA A 83 16.12 -8.77 16.98
C ALA A 83 16.45 -7.44 16.29
N THR A 84 17.75 -7.15 16.09
CA THR A 84 18.21 -5.94 15.39
C THR A 84 17.69 -5.91 13.94
N VAL A 85 17.83 -7.00 13.19
CA VAL A 85 17.36 -7.06 11.80
C VAL A 85 15.83 -6.93 11.72
N VAL A 86 15.09 -7.60 12.61
CA VAL A 86 13.62 -7.49 12.64
C VAL A 86 13.18 -6.08 13.01
N ALA A 87 13.87 -5.43 13.95
CA ALA A 87 13.59 -4.05 14.35
C ALA A 87 13.83 -3.08 13.19
N ASP A 88 14.96 -3.20 12.48
CA ASP A 88 15.27 -2.38 11.30
C ASP A 88 14.21 -2.53 10.20
N ARG A 89 13.82 -3.76 9.87
CA ARG A 89 12.74 -4.04 8.92
C ARG A 89 11.40 -3.46 9.35
N LEU A 90 11.11 -3.47 10.66
CA LEU A 90 9.88 -2.89 11.20
C LEU A 90 9.92 -1.36 11.10
N CYS A 91 11.04 -0.74 11.42
CA CYS A 91 11.23 0.72 11.26
C CYS A 91 11.05 1.15 9.80
N GLY A 92 11.63 0.42 8.85
CA GLY A 92 11.43 0.66 7.42
C GLY A 92 9.95 0.55 7.01
N ALA A 93 9.27 -0.50 7.47
CA ALA A 93 7.84 -0.69 7.18
C ALA A 93 6.94 0.43 7.71
N ILE A 94 7.35 1.14 8.76
CA ILE A 94 6.65 2.29 9.33
C ILE A 94 7.06 3.58 8.61
N ALA A 95 8.36 3.77 8.36
CA ALA A 95 8.91 5.00 7.80
C ALA A 95 8.58 5.16 6.31
N ASP A 96 8.67 4.09 5.51
CA ASP A 96 8.45 4.14 4.07
C ASP A 96 7.10 4.75 3.64
N PRO A 97 5.95 4.40 4.26
CA PRO A 97 4.68 5.05 3.93
C PRO A 97 4.68 6.55 4.25
N ILE A 98 5.32 6.96 5.34
CA ILE A 98 5.40 8.36 5.75
C ILE A 98 6.22 9.14 4.72
N ILE A 99 7.37 8.60 4.32
CA ILE A 99 8.25 9.21 3.31
C ILE A 99 7.52 9.33 1.97
N ARG A 100 6.91 8.24 1.50
CA ARG A 100 6.13 8.24 0.24
C ARG A 100 5.01 9.28 0.25
N ASN A 101 4.22 9.32 1.31
CA ASN A 101 3.13 10.31 1.45
C ASN A 101 3.68 11.75 1.47
N ALA A 102 4.84 11.98 2.09
CA ALA A 102 5.47 13.30 2.09
C ALA A 102 5.99 13.69 0.70
N GLN A 103 6.56 12.73 -0.04
CA GLN A 103 7.02 12.92 -1.42
C GLN A 103 5.83 13.21 -2.35
N GLU A 104 4.77 12.41 -2.28
CA GLU A 104 3.54 12.61 -3.04
C GLU A 104 2.95 14.01 -2.81
N LYS A 105 2.81 14.44 -1.56
CA LYS A 105 2.33 15.79 -1.24
C LYS A 105 3.19 16.90 -1.85
N ARG A 106 4.52 16.73 -1.88
CA ARG A 106 5.42 17.70 -2.53
C ARG A 106 5.21 17.74 -4.04
N GLN A 107 5.06 16.58 -4.68
CA GLN A 107 4.81 16.48 -6.12
C GLN A 107 3.47 17.12 -6.48
N LEU A 108 2.40 16.77 -5.79
CA LEU A 108 1.07 17.35 -6.05
C LEU A 108 1.07 18.86 -5.84
N LYS A 109 1.79 19.37 -4.84
CA LYS A 109 1.95 20.81 -4.64
C LYS A 109 2.71 21.48 -5.80
N ALA A 110 3.77 20.86 -6.32
CA ALA A 110 4.50 21.37 -7.47
C ALA A 110 3.63 21.41 -8.73
N ILE A 111 2.85 20.34 -8.97
CA ILE A 111 1.88 20.27 -10.07
C ILE A 111 0.80 21.34 -9.90
N THR A 112 0.27 21.53 -8.69
CA THR A 112 -0.72 22.57 -8.39
C THR A 112 -0.18 23.97 -8.78
N ASN A 113 1.01 24.30 -8.33
CA ASN A 113 1.62 25.60 -8.62
C ASN A 113 1.82 25.79 -10.13
N PHE A 114 2.39 24.79 -10.80
CA PHE A 114 2.59 24.82 -12.25
C PHE A 114 1.27 25.02 -13.03
N LEU A 115 0.23 24.29 -12.67
CA LEU A 115 -1.08 24.39 -13.35
C LEU A 115 -1.74 25.74 -13.07
N ARG A 116 -1.64 26.27 -11.85
CA ARG A 116 -2.16 27.61 -11.51
C ARG A 116 -1.45 28.71 -12.28
N ASP A 117 -0.12 28.61 -12.43
CA ASP A 117 0.68 29.55 -13.24
C ASP A 117 0.30 29.51 -14.72
N LYS A 118 -0.23 28.36 -15.20
CA LYS A 118 -0.77 28.20 -16.55
C LYS A 118 -2.24 28.61 -16.69
N GLY A 119 -2.87 29.13 -15.65
CA GLY A 119 -4.24 29.62 -15.65
C GLY A 119 -5.32 28.58 -15.34
N TYR A 120 -4.92 27.38 -14.93
CA TYR A 120 -5.87 26.36 -14.50
C TYR A 120 -6.34 26.59 -13.06
N ARG A 121 -7.55 26.15 -12.77
CA ARG A 121 -8.14 26.19 -11.42
C ARG A 121 -8.33 24.78 -10.88
N GLU A 122 -8.13 24.61 -9.60
CA GLU A 122 -8.45 23.34 -8.94
C GLU A 122 -9.97 23.16 -8.83
N ALA A 123 -10.48 22.02 -9.23
CA ALA A 123 -11.88 21.67 -9.09
C ALA A 123 -12.26 21.54 -7.59
N LYS A 124 -13.53 21.73 -7.28
CA LYS A 124 -14.01 21.54 -5.90
C LYS A 124 -13.76 20.09 -5.45
N ALA A 125 -13.43 19.92 -4.18
CA ALA A 125 -13.25 18.59 -3.62
C ALA A 125 -14.49 17.70 -3.85
N GLY A 126 -14.29 16.49 -4.34
CA GLY A 126 -15.36 15.54 -4.64
C GLY A 126 -16.04 15.72 -5.99
N THR A 127 -15.61 16.69 -6.83
CA THR A 127 -16.09 16.81 -8.22
C THR A 127 -15.77 15.54 -8.99
N LYS A 128 -16.77 14.93 -9.58
CA LYS A 128 -16.60 13.77 -10.45
C LYS A 128 -16.01 14.19 -11.80
N TYR A 129 -15.33 13.26 -12.47
CA TYR A 129 -14.72 13.49 -13.77
C TYR A 129 -15.67 14.16 -14.78
N ASN A 130 -16.91 13.67 -14.88
CA ASN A 130 -17.92 14.19 -15.82
C ASN A 130 -18.55 15.53 -15.43
N GLU A 131 -18.25 16.03 -14.25
CA GLU A 131 -18.73 17.30 -13.69
C GLU A 131 -17.65 18.38 -13.71
N MET A 132 -16.43 18.05 -14.18
CA MET A 132 -15.32 19.00 -14.25
C MET A 132 -15.57 20.06 -15.32
N GLU A 133 -15.25 21.31 -15.00
CA GLU A 133 -15.30 22.45 -15.92
C GLU A 133 -14.01 22.54 -16.74
N THR A 134 -14.09 23.17 -17.94
CA THR A 134 -12.90 23.49 -18.73
C THR A 134 -11.93 24.38 -17.96
N GLY A 135 -10.64 24.14 -18.12
CA GLY A 135 -9.61 24.87 -17.41
C GLY A 135 -9.50 24.51 -15.93
N THR A 136 -10.01 23.34 -15.54
CA THR A 136 -9.84 22.83 -14.17
C THR A 136 -8.98 21.56 -14.14
N PHE A 137 -8.41 21.31 -12.97
CA PHE A 137 -7.73 20.06 -12.65
C PHE A 137 -8.22 19.50 -11.32
N SER A 138 -8.12 18.20 -11.14
CA SER A 138 -8.50 17.51 -9.91
C SER A 138 -7.49 16.41 -9.61
N PHE A 139 -7.29 16.14 -8.31
CA PHE A 139 -6.41 15.07 -7.83
C PHE A 139 -7.20 13.83 -7.43
N HIS A 140 -6.56 12.65 -7.53
CA HIS A 140 -7.09 11.36 -7.09
C HIS A 140 -8.51 11.08 -7.60
N THR A 141 -8.72 11.41 -8.89
CA THR A 141 -10.04 11.30 -9.51
C THR A 141 -10.16 9.97 -10.25
N ASN A 142 -11.27 9.26 -10.04
CA ASN A 142 -11.58 8.06 -10.81
C ASN A 142 -12.10 8.45 -12.20
N VAL A 143 -11.42 7.96 -13.23
CA VAL A 143 -11.80 8.17 -14.62
C VAL A 143 -12.38 6.87 -15.18
N PRO A 144 -13.61 6.89 -15.71
CA PRO A 144 -14.22 5.71 -16.34
C PRO A 144 -13.58 5.46 -17.72
N VAL A 145 -13.02 4.27 -17.90
CA VAL A 145 -12.39 3.83 -19.13
C VAL A 145 -13.11 2.59 -19.66
N LEU A 146 -13.32 2.49 -20.96
CA LEU A 146 -13.87 1.31 -21.60
C LEU A 146 -12.89 0.13 -21.49
N ILE A 147 -13.36 -1.05 -21.15
CA ILE A 147 -12.53 -2.26 -21.01
C ILE A 147 -12.04 -2.74 -22.38
N ALA A 148 -12.88 -2.63 -23.40
CA ALA A 148 -12.54 -3.01 -24.77
C ALA A 148 -13.36 -2.18 -25.77
N GLU A 149 -12.83 -2.02 -26.99
CA GLU A 149 -13.57 -1.45 -28.10
C GLU A 149 -14.85 -2.25 -28.39
N GLY A 150 -15.98 -1.54 -28.53
CA GLY A 150 -17.27 -2.14 -28.83
C GLY A 150 -18.05 -2.68 -27.63
N THR A 151 -17.56 -2.47 -26.41
CA THR A 151 -18.30 -2.76 -25.17
C THR A 151 -18.71 -1.48 -24.45
N ASP A 152 -19.87 -1.51 -23.76
CA ASP A 152 -20.29 -0.43 -22.86
C ASP A 152 -19.74 -0.59 -21.44
N GLU A 153 -18.97 -1.64 -21.19
CA GLU A 153 -18.41 -1.92 -19.88
C GLU A 153 -17.27 -0.95 -19.56
N LYS A 154 -17.40 -0.25 -18.44
CA LYS A 154 -16.42 0.72 -17.94
C LYS A 154 -15.85 0.27 -16.61
N ILE A 155 -14.53 0.46 -16.49
CA ILE A 155 -13.84 0.37 -15.20
C ILE A 155 -13.41 1.78 -14.77
N ASN A 156 -13.42 2.02 -13.46
CA ASN A 156 -12.90 3.25 -12.91
C ASN A 156 -11.41 3.09 -12.62
N ILE A 157 -10.58 3.88 -13.29
CA ILE A 157 -9.14 3.92 -13.07
C ILE A 157 -8.84 5.12 -12.17
N PRO A 158 -8.22 4.92 -11.00
CA PRO A 158 -7.75 6.03 -10.19
C PRO A 158 -6.58 6.72 -10.91
N VAL A 159 -6.65 8.04 -11.02
CA VAL A 159 -5.64 8.86 -11.69
C VAL A 159 -5.17 9.93 -10.72
N ASP A 160 -3.86 10.13 -10.64
CA ASP A 160 -3.29 11.11 -9.70
C ASP A 160 -3.70 12.53 -10.02
N VAL A 161 -3.67 12.93 -11.31
CA VAL A 161 -4.14 14.25 -11.74
C VAL A 161 -4.94 14.13 -13.04
N VAL A 162 -6.14 14.68 -13.04
CA VAL A 162 -6.98 14.83 -14.23
C VAL A 162 -7.05 16.32 -14.57
N ILE A 163 -6.78 16.69 -15.81
CA ILE A 163 -6.81 18.08 -16.28
C ILE A 163 -7.80 18.18 -17.45
N LEU A 164 -8.77 19.07 -17.35
CA LEU A 164 -9.60 19.43 -18.49
C LEU A 164 -9.01 20.69 -19.16
N PRO A 165 -8.53 20.60 -20.43
CA PRO A 165 -7.84 21.71 -21.08
C PRO A 165 -8.64 23.01 -21.08
N LEU A 166 -7.94 24.16 -21.06
CA LEU A 166 -8.56 25.51 -21.06
C LEU A 166 -9.50 25.72 -22.25
N ASN A 167 -9.19 25.10 -23.39
CA ASN A 167 -9.95 25.24 -24.64
C ASN A 167 -10.71 23.95 -25.00
N ALA A 168 -10.94 23.05 -24.02
CA ALA A 168 -11.66 21.81 -24.27
C ALA A 168 -13.08 22.07 -24.75
N LYS A 169 -13.48 21.35 -25.79
CA LYS A 169 -14.85 21.32 -26.29
C LYS A 169 -15.62 20.14 -25.69
N SER A 170 -16.93 20.16 -25.83
CA SER A 170 -17.75 19.00 -25.42
C SER A 170 -17.29 17.75 -26.18
N GLY A 171 -16.91 16.71 -25.44
CA GLY A 171 -16.38 15.44 -25.99
C GLY A 171 -14.87 15.32 -26.06
N ASP A 172 -14.11 16.39 -25.79
CA ASP A 172 -12.66 16.30 -25.72
C ASP A 172 -12.22 15.46 -24.51
N LEU A 173 -11.15 14.70 -24.71
CA LEU A 173 -10.57 13.88 -23.66
C LEU A 173 -9.73 14.73 -22.69
N PRO A 174 -9.72 14.39 -21.41
CA PRO A 174 -8.85 15.03 -20.43
C PRO A 174 -7.39 14.61 -20.62
N VAL A 175 -6.49 15.41 -20.09
CA VAL A 175 -5.09 14.99 -19.87
C VAL A 175 -5.01 14.29 -18.54
N LEU A 176 -4.45 13.08 -18.55
CA LEU A 176 -4.25 12.25 -17.36
C LEU A 176 -2.76 12.24 -17.00
N ILE A 177 -2.43 12.47 -15.75
CA ILE A 177 -1.06 12.44 -15.23
C ILE A 177 -0.99 11.41 -14.11
N GLU A 178 -0.01 10.53 -14.20
CA GLU A 178 0.43 9.63 -13.15
C GLU A 178 1.70 10.21 -12.51
N ALA A 179 1.64 10.57 -11.25
CA ALA A 179 2.75 11.16 -10.51
C ALA A 179 3.61 10.07 -9.88
N LYS A 180 4.60 9.59 -10.60
CA LYS A 180 5.58 8.65 -10.02
C LYS A 180 6.70 9.43 -9.34
N SER A 181 6.94 9.15 -8.04
CA SER A 181 8.17 9.58 -7.43
C SER A 181 9.31 8.87 -8.16
N ALA A 182 10.20 9.63 -8.79
CA ALA A 182 11.52 9.11 -9.09
C ALA A 182 12.10 8.69 -7.74
N GLY A 183 12.25 7.38 -7.53
CA GLY A 183 12.97 6.87 -6.38
C GLY A 183 14.31 7.61 -6.31
N ASP A 184 14.81 7.86 -5.12
CA ASP A 184 16.10 8.49 -4.94
C ASP A 184 17.11 7.84 -5.88
N PHE A 185 17.49 8.56 -6.94
CA PHE A 185 18.68 8.23 -7.69
C PHE A 185 19.87 8.58 -6.78
N THR A 186 20.07 7.79 -5.77
CA THR A 186 21.37 7.74 -5.11
C THR A 186 22.31 7.03 -6.08
N ASN A 187 23.05 7.86 -6.78
CA ASN A 187 24.27 7.41 -7.47
C ASN A 187 25.24 6.75 -6.50
#